data_0e9a75413f51748b75256013ca0e62c5
#
_entry.id   0e9a75413f51748b75256013ca0e62c5
#
_cell.length_a   1.000
_cell.length_b   1.000
_cell.length_c   1.000
_cell.angle_alpha   90.00
_cell.angle_beta   90.00
_cell.angle_gamma   90.00
#
_symmetry.space_group_name_H-M   'P 1'
#
loop_
_entity.id
_entity.type
_entity.pdbx_description
1 polymer ?
#
loop_
_entity_poly.entity_id
_entity_poly.type
_entity_poly.pdbx_seq_one_letter_code
_entity_poly.pdbx_strand_id
1 'polypeptide(L)'
;MTTMARQERVRRAIEFQRPDRVPIVFWNRNQTEGDVLLYHLALGAPGDGTANAWDWSVNEWGYHLVKSGDGTMGHPVEPVYRELPRTVAAVSDRRKVGPDRGAGRIDDTARPAVAPYHDRRSATAATGEEFRVPALREEERMSAAPAFFEKCGDRYRLASFDLSGFTVYTFLRGFENAMQDFLLEPEGFAALMDRIVEFECDLMRMAARHGFHGIHFADDWGTQSGMMISPPLWRELFKPRYAKQFALAHELGLHTWYHCCGEFVEIMDDFREIGVDVLNISQPNVNDIAEVGRRLRGRQCFMMPISYQTVSITGTPADIYAEAERLHRLLGTPDGGFIGYVEEYSVMGMSERNYCACGEAFRRLRC
;
A
#
# COMPACT_ATOMS: atom_id res chain seq x y z
N MET A 1 14.86 -12.20 33.30
CA MET A 1 14.65 -11.03 32.45
C MET A 1 13.25 -11.15 31.90
N THR A 2 12.40 -10.14 32.09
CA THR A 2 11.05 -10.10 31.51
C THR A 2 11.18 -9.99 29.99
N THR A 3 10.56 -10.91 29.27
CA THR A 3 10.54 -10.86 27.78
C THR A 3 9.76 -9.62 27.34
N MET A 4 10.31 -8.85 26.40
CA MET A 4 9.63 -7.68 25.83
C MET A 4 8.31 -8.09 25.15
N ALA A 5 7.22 -7.36 25.39
CA ALA A 5 5.95 -7.57 24.69
C ALA A 5 6.14 -7.40 23.18
N ARG A 6 5.43 -8.20 22.38
CA ARG A 6 5.58 -8.19 20.92
C ARG A 6 5.25 -6.84 20.30
N GLN A 7 4.16 -6.20 20.72
CA GLN A 7 3.81 -4.85 20.26
C GLN A 7 4.90 -3.82 20.57
N GLU A 8 5.52 -3.90 21.75
CA GLU A 8 6.61 -3.00 22.12
C GLU A 8 7.86 -3.25 21.28
N ARG A 9 8.17 -4.50 20.98
CA ARG A 9 9.27 -4.86 20.07
C ARG A 9 9.09 -4.25 18.69
N VAL A 10 7.88 -4.37 18.12
CA VAL A 10 7.56 -3.79 16.81
C VAL A 10 7.67 -2.27 16.85
N ARG A 11 7.06 -1.63 17.85
CA ARG A 11 7.15 -0.18 18.04
C ARG A 11 8.61 0.29 18.12
N ARG A 12 9.42 -0.38 18.94
CA ARG A 12 10.85 -0.03 19.06
C ARG A 12 11.64 -0.24 17.78
N ALA A 13 11.33 -1.26 16.99
CA ALA A 13 11.97 -1.45 15.70
C ALA A 13 11.63 -0.32 14.73
N ILE A 14 10.37 0.13 14.71
CA ILE A 14 9.92 1.25 13.88
C ILE A 14 10.57 2.56 14.32
N GLU A 15 10.60 2.83 15.63
CA GLU A 15 11.05 4.09 16.22
C GLU A 15 12.55 4.10 16.56
N PHE A 16 13.33 3.10 16.17
CA PHE A 16 14.77 2.98 16.43
C PHE A 16 15.13 3.04 17.93
N GLN A 17 14.38 2.30 18.76
CA GLN A 17 14.50 2.29 20.22
C GLN A 17 15.00 0.94 20.79
N ARG A 18 15.90 0.28 20.09
CA ARG A 18 16.56 -0.98 20.50
C ARG A 18 15.58 -2.09 20.88
N PRO A 19 14.92 -2.73 19.92
CA PRO A 19 14.18 -3.94 20.20
C PRO A 19 15.12 -5.06 20.67
N ASP A 20 14.60 -6.01 21.45
CA ASP A 20 15.38 -7.15 21.96
C ASP A 20 15.80 -8.14 20.86
N ARG A 21 15.12 -8.15 19.72
CA ARG A 21 15.41 -8.87 18.48
C ARG A 21 14.66 -8.27 17.31
N VAL A 22 14.98 -8.71 16.11
CA VAL A 22 14.22 -8.37 14.91
C VAL A 22 12.77 -8.87 15.04
N PRO A 23 11.75 -7.99 14.87
CA PRO A 23 10.36 -8.42 14.79
C PRO A 23 10.09 -9.20 13.50
N ILE A 24 9.05 -10.06 13.50
CA ILE A 24 8.68 -10.89 12.36
C ILE A 24 7.19 -10.75 12.08
N VAL A 25 6.85 -10.56 10.82
CA VAL A 25 5.48 -10.63 10.29
C VAL A 25 5.34 -11.92 9.50
N PHE A 26 4.36 -12.74 9.84
CA PHE A 26 3.88 -13.84 9.01
C PHE A 26 2.58 -13.40 8.33
N TRP A 27 2.57 -13.33 7.01
CA TRP A 27 1.45 -12.72 6.29
C TRP A 27 0.21 -13.63 6.23
N ASN A 28 0.17 -14.62 5.40
CA ASN A 28 -1.04 -15.42 5.18
C ASN A 28 -1.16 -16.64 6.12
N ARG A 29 -0.05 -17.24 6.49
CA ARG A 29 0.03 -18.47 7.26
C ARG A 29 0.82 -18.23 8.55
N ASN A 30 0.47 -18.93 9.64
CA ASN A 30 1.18 -18.88 10.91
C ASN A 30 1.28 -17.47 11.55
N GLN A 31 0.34 -16.57 11.25
CA GLN A 31 0.38 -15.19 11.75
C GLN A 31 0.58 -15.10 13.26
N THR A 32 0.04 -16.07 14.03
CA THR A 32 0.20 -16.13 15.48
C THR A 32 1.61 -16.47 15.96
N GLU A 33 2.53 -16.89 15.09
CA GLU A 33 3.94 -17.08 15.40
C GLU A 33 4.73 -15.76 15.31
N GLY A 34 4.18 -14.74 14.65
CA GLY A 34 4.78 -13.43 14.46
C GLY A 34 4.56 -12.45 15.62
N ASP A 35 5.13 -11.28 15.46
CA ASP A 35 5.00 -10.15 16.39
C ASP A 35 3.84 -9.21 15.98
N VAL A 36 3.32 -9.33 14.76
CA VAL A 36 2.23 -8.54 14.19
C VAL A 36 1.08 -9.46 13.84
N LEU A 37 -0.14 -9.02 14.10
CA LEU A 37 -1.35 -9.66 13.57
C LEU A 37 -2.11 -8.67 12.70
N LEU A 38 -2.53 -9.13 11.52
CA LEU A 38 -3.18 -8.32 10.51
C LEU A 38 -4.70 -8.46 10.59
N TYR A 39 -5.40 -7.33 10.46
CA TYR A 39 -6.85 -7.27 10.34
C TYR A 39 -7.23 -6.60 9.01
N HIS A 40 -8.00 -7.30 8.21
CA HIS A 40 -8.44 -6.82 6.91
C HIS A 40 -9.66 -5.91 7.03
N LEU A 41 -9.59 -4.72 6.43
CA LEU A 41 -10.67 -3.73 6.45
C LEU A 41 -11.54 -3.80 5.19
N ALA A 42 -11.08 -4.37 4.09
CA ALA A 42 -11.86 -4.49 2.86
C ALA A 42 -13.08 -5.40 3.05
N LEU A 43 -14.17 -5.06 2.40
CA LEU A 43 -15.41 -5.84 2.39
C LEU A 43 -15.81 -6.20 0.96
N GLY A 44 -16.61 -7.24 0.82
CA GLY A 44 -17.37 -7.52 -0.39
C GLY A 44 -18.53 -6.54 -0.59
N ALA A 45 -19.20 -6.64 -1.73
CA ALA A 45 -20.42 -5.87 -1.99
C ALA A 45 -21.50 -6.16 -0.94
N PRO A 46 -22.39 -5.21 -0.63
CA PRO A 46 -23.48 -5.42 0.32
C PRO A 46 -24.32 -6.65 -0.05
N GLY A 47 -24.44 -7.58 0.88
CA GLY A 47 -25.20 -8.83 0.69
C GLY A 47 -24.37 -10.03 0.22
N ASP A 48 -23.10 -9.89 -0.07
CA ASP A 48 -22.20 -11.00 -0.42
C ASP A 48 -21.88 -11.94 0.78
N GLY A 49 -22.13 -11.49 2.01
CA GLY A 49 -22.05 -12.33 3.23
C GLY A 49 -20.66 -12.83 3.59
N THR A 50 -19.62 -12.48 2.85
CA THR A 50 -18.26 -12.93 3.09
C THR A 50 -17.49 -11.86 3.89
N ALA A 51 -17.19 -12.22 5.14
CA ALA A 51 -16.37 -11.40 6.05
C ALA A 51 -14.86 -11.54 5.80
N ASN A 52 -14.46 -12.30 4.78
CA ASN A 52 -13.05 -12.53 4.48
C ASN A 52 -12.60 -11.68 3.29
N ALA A 53 -11.59 -10.87 3.48
CA ALA A 53 -10.87 -10.24 2.39
C ALA A 53 -10.51 -11.33 1.37
N TRP A 54 -10.79 -11.14 0.10
CA TRP A 54 -10.44 -12.05 -1.00
C TRP A 54 -11.38 -13.22 -1.29
N ASP A 55 -12.38 -13.52 -0.47
CA ASP A 55 -13.39 -14.55 -0.78
C ASP A 55 -14.60 -14.00 -1.53
N TRP A 56 -14.72 -12.66 -1.63
CA TRP A 56 -15.78 -12.01 -2.37
C TRP A 56 -15.46 -11.93 -3.88
N SER A 57 -16.48 -12.17 -4.70
CA SER A 57 -16.41 -12.02 -6.16
C SER A 57 -16.56 -10.56 -6.61
N VAL A 58 -17.25 -9.74 -5.81
CA VAL A 58 -17.49 -8.32 -6.06
C VAL A 58 -17.04 -7.53 -4.85
N ASN A 59 -16.13 -6.58 -5.06
CA ASN A 59 -15.66 -5.69 -4.03
C ASN A 59 -16.72 -4.62 -3.66
N GLU A 60 -16.60 -4.03 -2.49
CA GLU A 60 -17.49 -2.95 -2.04
C GLU A 60 -17.51 -1.72 -2.96
N TRP A 61 -16.45 -1.49 -3.72
CA TRP A 61 -16.38 -0.47 -4.78
C TRP A 61 -17.11 -0.90 -6.07
N GLY A 62 -17.50 -2.16 -6.20
CA GLY A 62 -18.23 -2.71 -7.33
C GLY A 62 -17.38 -3.37 -8.42
N TYR A 63 -16.05 -3.41 -8.31
CA TYR A 63 -15.26 -4.17 -9.26
C TYR A 63 -15.31 -5.68 -8.98
N HIS A 64 -15.34 -6.46 -10.07
CA HIS A 64 -15.34 -7.91 -10.01
C HIS A 64 -13.91 -8.45 -10.09
N LEU A 65 -13.59 -9.41 -9.22
CA LEU A 65 -12.31 -10.11 -9.25
C LEU A 65 -12.49 -11.54 -9.70
N VAL A 66 -11.64 -11.98 -10.62
CA VAL A 66 -11.52 -13.38 -11.03
C VAL A 66 -10.16 -13.90 -10.62
N LYS A 67 -10.16 -15.00 -9.85
CA LYS A 67 -8.94 -15.69 -9.45
C LYS A 67 -8.53 -16.65 -10.56
N SER A 68 -7.28 -16.60 -10.97
CA SER A 68 -6.69 -17.51 -11.98
C SER A 68 -6.27 -18.87 -11.40
N GLY A 69 -6.42 -19.07 -10.08
CA GLY A 69 -6.11 -20.31 -9.36
C GLY A 69 -6.22 -20.13 -7.86
N ASP A 70 -6.15 -21.24 -7.11
CA ASP A 70 -6.15 -21.22 -5.66
C ASP A 70 -4.92 -20.47 -5.12
N GLY A 71 -5.14 -19.53 -4.19
CA GLY A 71 -4.09 -18.76 -3.53
C GLY A 71 -3.53 -17.60 -4.35
N THR A 72 -4.10 -17.29 -5.53
CA THR A 72 -3.74 -16.07 -6.27
C THR A 72 -4.67 -14.91 -5.94
N MET A 73 -4.12 -13.69 -5.96
CA MET A 73 -4.93 -12.48 -5.91
C MET A 73 -5.80 -12.42 -7.18
N GLY A 74 -7.09 -12.09 -7.02
CA GLY A 74 -7.99 -11.90 -8.17
C GLY A 74 -7.59 -10.68 -8.99
N HIS A 75 -7.91 -10.70 -10.29
CA HIS A 75 -7.73 -9.57 -11.18
C HIS A 75 -9.09 -8.98 -11.57
N PRO A 76 -9.24 -7.66 -11.70
CA PRO A 76 -10.49 -7.06 -12.16
C PRO A 76 -10.77 -7.48 -13.61
N VAL A 77 -12.03 -7.84 -13.91
CA VAL A 77 -12.43 -8.33 -15.24
C VAL A 77 -12.78 -7.19 -16.16
N GLU A 78 -13.53 -6.21 -15.63
CA GLU A 78 -13.98 -5.04 -16.37
C GLU A 78 -13.89 -3.78 -15.50
N PRO A 79 -13.63 -2.60 -16.07
CA PRO A 79 -13.67 -1.34 -15.35
C PRO A 79 -15.11 -1.04 -14.89
N VAL A 80 -15.25 -0.52 -13.67
CA VAL A 80 -16.53 -0.04 -13.14
C VAL A 80 -16.93 1.26 -13.85
N TYR A 81 -15.98 2.13 -14.09
CA TYR A 81 -16.18 3.40 -14.78
C TYR A 81 -15.46 3.39 -16.13
N ARG A 82 -16.20 3.25 -17.23
CA ARG A 82 -15.64 3.32 -18.59
C ARG A 82 -15.30 4.76 -18.99
N GLU A 83 -16.09 5.72 -18.52
CA GLU A 83 -15.87 7.16 -18.71
C GLU A 83 -15.81 7.85 -17.34
N LEU A 84 -15.00 8.89 -17.23
CA LEU A 84 -15.00 9.74 -16.05
C LEU A 84 -16.17 10.73 -16.13
N PRO A 85 -16.91 10.97 -15.03
CA PRO A 85 -17.93 12.01 -15.00
C PRO A 85 -17.32 13.37 -15.36
N ARG A 86 -17.92 14.06 -16.33
CA ARG A 86 -17.49 15.41 -16.71
C ARG A 86 -17.88 16.39 -15.63
N THR A 87 -16.93 17.09 -15.03
CA THR A 87 -17.23 18.19 -14.13
C THR A 87 -17.84 19.36 -14.91
N VAL A 88 -18.84 20.04 -14.35
CA VAL A 88 -19.54 21.13 -15.03
C VAL A 88 -18.60 22.29 -15.41
N ALA A 89 -17.46 22.44 -14.76
CA ALA A 89 -16.44 23.43 -15.10
C ALA A 89 -15.78 23.20 -16.48
N ALA A 90 -15.60 21.94 -16.89
CA ALA A 90 -14.99 21.60 -18.18
C ALA A 90 -15.90 21.94 -19.39
N VAL A 91 -17.22 22.10 -19.18
CA VAL A 91 -18.19 22.41 -20.25
C VAL A 91 -18.21 23.89 -20.59
N SER A 92 -17.89 24.79 -19.67
CA SER A 92 -17.97 26.25 -19.90
C SER A 92 -16.81 26.80 -20.73
N ASP A 93 -15.66 26.14 -20.75
CA ASP A 93 -14.46 26.67 -21.40
C ASP A 93 -14.35 26.27 -22.89
N ARG A 94 -15.01 25.19 -23.32
CA ARG A 94 -14.99 24.75 -24.73
C ARG A 94 -15.81 25.65 -25.71
N ARG A 95 -16.63 26.59 -25.21
CA ARG A 95 -17.45 27.47 -26.05
C ARG A 95 -16.74 28.74 -26.53
N LYS A 96 -15.49 28.99 -26.15
CA LYS A 96 -14.74 30.21 -26.48
C LYS A 96 -13.60 30.05 -27.48
N VAL A 97 -13.38 28.85 -28.02
CA VAL A 97 -12.37 28.69 -29.10
C VAL A 97 -13.09 28.69 -30.44
N GLY A 98 -13.27 29.87 -30.99
CA GLY A 98 -13.62 30.05 -32.40
C GLY A 98 -12.42 29.74 -33.28
N PRO A 99 -12.60 29.43 -34.59
CA PRO A 99 -11.52 29.01 -35.46
C PRO A 99 -10.64 30.23 -35.78
N ASP A 100 -9.50 30.37 -35.14
CA ASP A 100 -8.49 31.33 -35.57
C ASP A 100 -7.37 30.59 -36.30
N ARG A 101 -7.11 31.04 -37.54
CA ARG A 101 -6.06 30.52 -38.43
C ARG A 101 -4.78 31.29 -38.13
N GLY A 102 -3.78 30.64 -37.59
CA GLY A 102 -2.45 31.24 -37.45
C GLY A 102 -1.42 30.21 -36.98
N ALA A 103 -0.61 29.71 -37.92
CA ALA A 103 0.56 28.92 -37.61
C ALA A 103 1.59 29.80 -36.87
N GLY A 104 1.69 29.65 -35.58
CA GLY A 104 2.67 30.30 -34.70
C GLY A 104 3.43 29.29 -33.85
N ARG A 105 4.72 29.40 -33.77
CA ARG A 105 5.68 28.59 -33.07
C ARG A 105 5.19 28.18 -31.66
N ILE A 106 5.31 26.89 -31.36
CA ILE A 106 5.10 26.35 -30.01
C ILE A 106 6.25 26.85 -29.11
N ASP A 107 5.89 27.73 -28.19
CA ASP A 107 6.77 28.12 -27.08
C ASP A 107 6.63 27.10 -25.96
N ASP A 108 7.71 26.41 -25.63
CA ASP A 108 7.78 25.22 -24.77
C ASP A 108 7.80 25.57 -23.25
N THR A 109 7.34 26.77 -22.85
CA THR A 109 7.50 27.26 -21.47
C THR A 109 6.21 27.47 -20.66
N ALA A 110 5.05 27.10 -21.16
CA ALA A 110 3.78 27.29 -20.44
C ALA A 110 3.08 25.95 -20.14
N ARG A 111 3.56 25.21 -19.16
CA ARG A 111 2.72 24.19 -18.50
C ARG A 111 1.75 24.91 -17.56
N PRO A 112 0.44 24.60 -17.59
CA PRO A 112 -0.48 25.13 -16.59
C PRO A 112 -0.07 24.59 -15.21
N ALA A 113 0.20 25.50 -14.27
CA ALA A 113 0.44 25.15 -12.88
C ALA A 113 -0.82 24.48 -12.33
N VAL A 114 -0.69 23.22 -11.91
CA VAL A 114 -1.73 22.55 -11.13
C VAL A 114 -1.87 23.33 -9.83
N ALA A 115 -3.08 23.82 -9.56
CA ALA A 115 -3.35 24.57 -8.35
C ALA A 115 -3.02 23.70 -7.12
N PRO A 116 -2.39 24.26 -6.07
CA PRO A 116 -2.10 23.53 -4.85
C PRO A 116 -3.39 22.94 -4.27
N TYR A 117 -3.28 21.70 -3.78
CA TYR A 117 -4.38 20.98 -3.14
C TYR A 117 -4.92 21.81 -1.98
N HIS A 118 -6.05 22.47 -2.20
CA HIS A 118 -6.79 23.18 -1.15
C HIS A 118 -7.98 22.31 -0.74
N ASP A 119 -8.14 22.14 0.57
CA ASP A 119 -9.31 21.53 1.20
C ASP A 119 -10.60 22.26 0.74
N ARG A 120 -11.19 21.79 -0.35
CA ARG A 120 -12.49 22.24 -0.82
C ARG A 120 -13.53 21.22 -0.40
N ARG A 121 -14.03 21.34 0.82
CA ARG A 121 -15.38 20.89 1.16
C ARG A 121 -16.38 21.75 0.39
N SER A 122 -16.49 21.52 -0.90
CA SER A 122 -17.50 22.17 -1.74
C SER A 122 -18.00 21.19 -2.77
N ALA A 123 -19.23 20.75 -2.53
CA ALA A 123 -20.01 19.98 -3.47
C ALA A 123 -20.12 20.71 -4.79
N THR A 124 -19.57 20.13 -5.86
CA THR A 124 -19.99 20.46 -7.22
C THR A 124 -20.92 19.35 -7.69
N ALA A 125 -22.17 19.71 -7.91
CA ALA A 125 -23.17 18.82 -8.46
C ALA A 125 -22.72 18.36 -9.86
N ALA A 126 -22.42 17.06 -9.99
CA ALA A 126 -22.19 16.43 -11.27
C ALA A 126 -23.55 16.13 -11.93
N THR A 127 -23.73 16.54 -13.17
CA THR A 127 -24.79 16.05 -14.03
C THR A 127 -24.22 14.86 -14.81
N GLY A 128 -24.44 13.64 -14.32
CA GLY A 128 -23.93 12.40 -14.82
C GLY A 128 -23.71 11.44 -13.67
N GLU A 129 -23.56 10.17 -13.87
CA GLU A 129 -23.40 9.18 -12.81
C GLU A 129 -22.33 9.61 -11.79
N GLU A 130 -22.76 9.82 -10.56
CA GLU A 130 -21.90 10.23 -9.45
C GLU A 130 -21.00 9.03 -9.09
N PHE A 131 -19.72 9.28 -8.77
CA PHE A 131 -18.83 8.21 -8.28
C PHE A 131 -19.40 7.58 -7.01
N ARG A 132 -19.65 6.29 -7.07
CA ARG A 132 -20.14 5.53 -5.93
C ARG A 132 -18.99 5.33 -4.93
N VAL A 133 -19.09 5.98 -3.78
CA VAL A 133 -18.22 5.72 -2.63
C VAL A 133 -18.88 4.65 -1.75
N PRO A 134 -18.17 3.60 -1.32
CA PRO A 134 -18.71 2.64 -0.38
C PRO A 134 -19.17 3.29 0.93
N ALA A 135 -20.24 2.77 1.53
CA ALA A 135 -20.59 3.14 2.90
C ALA A 135 -19.54 2.56 3.86
N LEU A 136 -19.26 3.26 4.98
CA LEU A 136 -18.24 2.82 5.93
C LEU A 136 -18.54 1.44 6.54
N ARG A 137 -19.82 1.10 6.76
CA ARG A 137 -20.29 -0.19 7.29
C ARG A 137 -19.48 -0.65 8.52
N GLU A 138 -19.27 0.27 9.49
CA GLU A 138 -18.37 0.07 10.63
C GLU A 138 -18.71 -1.18 11.44
N GLU A 139 -19.98 -1.41 11.78
CA GLU A 139 -20.42 -2.58 12.55
C GLU A 139 -20.08 -3.90 11.85
N GLU A 140 -20.31 -3.98 10.54
CA GLU A 140 -19.99 -5.16 9.75
C GLU A 140 -18.49 -5.37 9.64
N ARG A 141 -17.76 -4.32 9.32
CA ARG A 141 -16.31 -4.33 9.17
C ARG A 141 -15.60 -4.72 10.45
N MET A 142 -16.13 -4.30 11.59
CA MET A 142 -15.56 -4.58 12.90
C MET A 142 -16.19 -5.78 13.62
N SER A 143 -17.07 -6.52 12.96
CA SER A 143 -17.77 -7.68 13.57
C SER A 143 -16.82 -8.78 14.09
N ALA A 144 -15.71 -9.02 13.41
CA ALA A 144 -14.67 -9.98 13.80
C ALA A 144 -13.61 -9.41 14.76
N ALA A 145 -13.63 -8.11 15.03
CA ALA A 145 -12.59 -7.46 15.83
C ALA A 145 -12.47 -7.97 17.27
N PRO A 146 -13.54 -8.31 18.02
CA PRO A 146 -13.41 -8.86 19.35
C PRO A 146 -12.58 -10.16 19.38
N ALA A 147 -12.90 -11.11 18.50
CA ALA A 147 -12.14 -12.37 18.41
C ALA A 147 -10.70 -12.14 17.92
N PHE A 148 -10.50 -11.20 17.02
CA PHE A 148 -9.17 -10.80 16.56
C PHE A 148 -8.35 -10.24 17.73
N PHE A 149 -8.89 -9.34 18.55
CA PHE A 149 -8.15 -8.74 19.67
C PHE A 149 -7.80 -9.76 20.75
N GLU A 150 -8.69 -10.71 21.03
CA GLU A 150 -8.39 -11.84 21.92
C GLU A 150 -7.23 -12.68 21.39
N LYS A 151 -7.27 -13.07 20.11
CA LYS A 151 -6.22 -13.81 19.43
C LYS A 151 -4.90 -13.03 19.36
N CYS A 152 -4.97 -11.71 19.22
CA CYS A 152 -3.81 -10.83 19.09
C CYS A 152 -2.94 -10.86 20.37
N GLY A 153 -3.55 -10.84 21.57
CA GLY A 153 -2.82 -10.79 22.82
C GLY A 153 -1.88 -9.58 22.90
N ASP A 154 -0.59 -9.82 23.12
CA ASP A 154 0.46 -8.79 23.22
C ASP A 154 1.08 -8.38 21.86
N ARG A 155 0.52 -8.85 20.73
CA ARG A 155 1.03 -8.54 19.39
C ARG A 155 0.66 -7.13 18.93
N TYR A 156 1.42 -6.65 17.97
CA TYR A 156 1.11 -5.42 17.27
C TYR A 156 -0.12 -5.64 16.37
N ARG A 157 -1.13 -4.77 16.49
CA ARG A 157 -2.41 -4.81 15.77
C ARG A 157 -2.32 -3.91 14.54
N LEU A 158 -2.24 -4.51 13.37
CA LEU A 158 -2.13 -3.82 12.11
C LEU A 158 -3.44 -3.94 11.33
N ALA A 159 -4.11 -2.83 11.05
CA ALA A 159 -5.24 -2.81 10.14
C ALA A 159 -4.75 -2.65 8.69
N SER A 160 -5.39 -3.31 7.73
CA SER A 160 -5.01 -3.28 6.31
C SER A 160 -6.16 -2.86 5.42
N PHE A 161 -5.88 -1.98 4.47
CA PHE A 161 -6.80 -1.70 3.37
C PHE A 161 -6.88 -2.83 2.35
N ASP A 162 -5.87 -3.73 2.36
CA ASP A 162 -5.62 -4.79 1.37
C ASP A 162 -5.18 -4.26 0.01
N LEU A 163 -5.92 -3.34 -0.57
CA LEU A 163 -5.55 -2.52 -1.72
C LEU A 163 -5.85 -1.07 -1.40
N SER A 164 -5.05 -0.15 -1.88
CA SER A 164 -5.20 1.28 -1.61
C SER A 164 -5.03 2.13 -2.87
N GLY A 165 -5.35 3.38 -2.75
CA GLY A 165 -5.04 4.47 -3.65
C GLY A 165 -5.03 4.15 -5.14
N PHE A 166 -3.83 4.08 -5.69
CA PHE A 166 -3.58 3.82 -7.11
C PHE A 166 -4.14 2.47 -7.58
N THR A 167 -3.96 1.42 -6.80
CA THR A 167 -4.44 0.08 -7.16
C THR A 167 -5.97 0.06 -7.23
N VAL A 168 -6.65 0.66 -6.26
CA VAL A 168 -8.12 0.79 -6.30
C VAL A 168 -8.56 1.62 -7.51
N TYR A 169 -7.87 2.73 -7.80
CA TYR A 169 -8.14 3.56 -8.96
C TYR A 169 -8.03 2.76 -10.26
N THR A 170 -6.94 2.00 -10.44
CA THR A 170 -6.73 1.19 -11.65
C THR A 170 -7.76 0.07 -11.79
N PHE A 171 -8.25 -0.49 -10.68
CA PHE A 171 -9.30 -1.51 -10.71
C PHE A 171 -10.66 -0.92 -11.10
N LEU A 172 -10.94 0.31 -10.66
CA LEU A 172 -12.18 1.00 -11.02
C LEU A 172 -12.21 1.46 -12.47
N ARG A 173 -11.08 1.90 -13.00
CA ARG A 173 -10.97 2.48 -14.35
C ARG A 173 -10.55 1.50 -15.43
N GLY A 174 -9.94 0.37 -15.04
CA GLY A 174 -9.09 -0.43 -15.93
C GLY A 174 -7.73 0.24 -16.14
N PHE A 175 -6.68 -0.57 -16.22
CA PHE A 175 -5.29 -0.09 -16.20
C PHE A 175 -4.98 0.89 -17.35
N GLU A 176 -5.40 0.58 -18.59
CA GLU A 176 -5.14 1.44 -19.76
C GLU A 176 -5.80 2.81 -19.63
N ASN A 177 -7.08 2.85 -19.21
CA ASN A 177 -7.78 4.11 -18.99
C ASN A 177 -7.14 4.92 -17.87
N ALA A 178 -6.76 4.26 -16.77
CA ALA A 178 -6.10 4.92 -15.64
C ALA A 178 -4.79 5.62 -16.09
N MET A 179 -3.97 4.96 -16.90
CA MET A 179 -2.74 5.55 -17.43
C MET A 179 -3.02 6.78 -18.32
N GLN A 180 -4.10 6.76 -19.09
CA GLN A 180 -4.52 7.89 -19.91
C GLN A 180 -5.08 9.04 -19.06
N ASP A 181 -5.88 8.75 -18.04
CA ASP A 181 -6.50 9.74 -17.16
C ASP A 181 -5.47 10.67 -16.53
N PHE A 182 -4.32 10.15 -16.12
CA PHE A 182 -3.25 10.93 -15.49
C PHE A 182 -2.73 12.08 -16.36
N LEU A 183 -2.85 11.95 -17.68
CA LEU A 183 -2.34 12.92 -18.64
C LEU A 183 -3.46 13.70 -19.36
N LEU A 184 -4.59 13.04 -19.63
CA LEU A 184 -5.62 13.55 -20.51
C LEU A 184 -6.86 14.05 -19.74
N GLU A 185 -7.13 13.52 -18.55
CA GLU A 185 -8.33 13.84 -17.76
C GLU A 185 -7.98 14.16 -16.28
N PRO A 186 -7.05 15.12 -16.02
CA PRO A 186 -6.52 15.36 -14.67
C PRO A 186 -7.60 15.77 -13.66
N GLU A 187 -8.66 16.46 -14.08
CA GLU A 187 -9.77 16.83 -13.21
C GLU A 187 -10.63 15.61 -12.83
N GLY A 188 -10.92 14.75 -13.80
CA GLY A 188 -11.67 13.51 -13.59
C GLY A 188 -10.88 12.53 -12.71
N PHE A 189 -9.56 12.40 -12.98
CA PHE A 189 -8.66 11.65 -12.12
C PHE A 189 -8.70 12.16 -10.68
N ALA A 190 -8.52 13.46 -10.48
CA ALA A 190 -8.52 14.07 -9.15
C ALA A 190 -9.86 13.81 -8.41
N ALA A 191 -10.99 13.97 -9.11
CA ALA A 191 -12.30 13.78 -8.53
C ALA A 191 -12.53 12.35 -7.99
N LEU A 192 -12.13 11.32 -8.74
CA LEU A 192 -12.25 9.92 -8.30
C LEU A 192 -11.20 9.58 -7.23
N MET A 193 -9.94 9.95 -7.47
CA MET A 193 -8.85 9.64 -6.54
C MET A 193 -9.05 10.27 -5.17
N ASP A 194 -9.54 11.51 -5.11
CA ASP A 194 -9.81 12.18 -3.85
C ASP A 194 -10.93 11.49 -3.06
N ARG A 195 -11.93 10.89 -3.74
CA ARG A 195 -12.97 10.06 -3.08
C ARG A 195 -12.40 8.78 -2.47
N ILE A 196 -11.48 8.12 -3.18
CA ILE A 196 -10.77 6.95 -2.66
C ILE A 196 -10.00 7.34 -1.39
N VAL A 197 -9.22 8.41 -1.45
CA VAL A 197 -8.43 8.93 -0.32
C VAL A 197 -9.32 9.30 0.88
N GLU A 198 -10.46 9.96 0.65
CA GLU A 198 -11.40 10.32 1.73
C GLU A 198 -11.97 9.07 2.42
N PHE A 199 -12.38 8.07 1.65
CA PHE A 199 -12.86 6.81 2.20
C PHE A 199 -11.79 6.08 3.02
N GLU A 200 -10.56 6.01 2.54
CA GLU A 200 -9.42 5.45 3.27
C GLU A 200 -9.13 6.24 4.56
N CYS A 201 -9.27 7.57 4.54
CA CYS A 201 -9.18 8.40 5.75
C CYS A 201 -10.27 8.06 6.79
N ASP A 202 -11.48 7.74 6.35
CA ASP A 202 -12.55 7.30 7.26
C ASP A 202 -12.26 5.91 7.85
N LEU A 203 -11.70 5.00 7.07
CA LEU A 203 -11.20 3.71 7.56
C LEU A 203 -10.08 3.86 8.59
N MET A 204 -9.15 4.81 8.40
CA MET A 204 -8.10 5.11 9.39
C MET A 204 -8.67 5.64 10.71
N ARG A 205 -9.63 6.57 10.65
CA ARG A 205 -10.32 7.08 11.84
C ARG A 205 -11.04 5.97 12.59
N MET A 206 -11.69 5.05 11.87
CA MET A 206 -12.32 3.88 12.45
C MET A 206 -11.27 2.96 13.11
N ALA A 207 -10.19 2.59 12.41
CA ALA A 207 -9.13 1.75 12.95
C ALA A 207 -8.54 2.33 14.24
N ALA A 208 -8.27 3.64 14.30
CA ALA A 208 -7.77 4.32 15.49
C ALA A 208 -8.74 4.21 16.67
N ARG A 209 -10.06 4.46 16.44
CA ARG A 209 -11.08 4.32 17.48
C ARG A 209 -11.16 2.90 18.07
N HIS A 210 -10.88 1.89 17.26
CA HIS A 210 -10.88 0.49 17.68
C HIS A 210 -9.55 0.02 18.25
N GLY A 211 -8.55 0.90 18.40
CA GLY A 211 -7.30 0.61 19.10
C GLY A 211 -6.31 -0.22 18.29
N PHE A 212 -6.27 -0.08 16.97
CA PHE A 212 -5.17 -0.54 16.14
C PHE A 212 -3.93 0.32 16.38
N HIS A 213 -2.74 -0.24 16.12
CA HIS A 213 -1.47 0.46 16.31
C HIS A 213 -0.89 1.01 15.00
N GLY A 214 -1.36 0.53 13.87
CA GLY A 214 -0.91 0.97 12.55
C GLY A 214 -1.92 0.64 11.47
N ILE A 215 -1.67 1.23 10.31
CA ILE A 215 -2.46 1.07 9.09
C ILE A 215 -1.55 0.68 7.93
N HIS A 216 -1.95 -0.33 7.16
CA HIS A 216 -1.21 -0.87 6.03
C HIS A 216 -1.87 -0.48 4.72
N PHE A 217 -1.08 0.17 3.87
CA PHE A 217 -1.37 0.54 2.49
C PHE A 217 -0.70 -0.46 1.56
N ALA A 218 -1.34 -0.79 0.46
CA ALA A 218 -0.77 -1.65 -0.58
C ALA A 218 -1.05 -1.08 -1.96
N ASP A 219 0.00 -0.52 -2.56
CA ASP A 219 -0.02 0.02 -3.91
C ASP A 219 1.25 -0.37 -4.66
N ASP A 220 1.10 -0.91 -5.85
CA ASP A 220 2.20 -1.38 -6.68
C ASP A 220 2.59 -0.34 -7.73
N TRP A 221 3.73 0.33 -7.53
CA TRP A 221 4.25 1.37 -8.43
C TRP A 221 5.26 0.87 -9.44
N GLY A 222 5.86 -0.30 -9.14
CA GLY A 222 6.96 -0.83 -9.91
C GLY A 222 6.59 -1.97 -10.85
N THR A 223 7.27 -2.01 -11.99
CA THR A 223 7.42 -3.22 -12.81
C THR A 223 8.71 -3.94 -12.44
N GLN A 224 9.13 -4.94 -13.22
CA GLN A 224 10.42 -5.61 -12.99
C GLN A 224 11.65 -4.76 -13.37
N SER A 225 11.45 -3.62 -14.03
CA SER A 225 12.53 -2.81 -14.61
C SER A 225 12.33 -1.29 -14.49
N GLY A 226 11.41 -0.83 -13.66
CA GLY A 226 11.14 0.57 -13.43
C GLY A 226 9.72 0.86 -13.00
N MET A 227 9.43 2.12 -12.72
CA MET A 227 8.11 2.57 -12.30
C MET A 227 7.09 2.55 -13.46
N MET A 228 5.81 2.34 -13.14
CA MET A 228 4.69 2.35 -14.10
C MET A 228 4.40 3.76 -14.63
N ILE A 229 4.67 4.80 -13.83
CA ILE A 229 4.60 6.21 -14.21
C ILE A 229 5.90 6.90 -13.82
N SER A 230 6.21 8.03 -14.46
CA SER A 230 7.43 8.76 -14.14
C SER A 230 7.42 9.31 -12.71
N PRO A 231 8.57 9.33 -11.99
CA PRO A 231 8.66 9.93 -10.66
C PRO A 231 8.15 11.38 -10.57
N PRO A 232 8.40 12.27 -11.55
CA PRO A 232 7.81 13.60 -11.54
C PRO A 232 6.28 13.59 -11.54
N LEU A 233 5.65 12.75 -12.37
CA LEU A 233 4.20 12.62 -12.42
C LEU A 233 3.62 12.03 -11.12
N TRP A 234 4.32 11.04 -10.53
CA TRP A 234 3.95 10.50 -9.22
C TRP A 234 4.00 11.59 -8.13
N ARG A 235 5.06 12.42 -8.12
CA ARG A 235 5.21 13.53 -7.15
C ARG A 235 4.13 14.60 -7.31
N GLU A 236 3.68 14.83 -8.53
CA GLU A 236 2.62 15.79 -8.84
C GLU A 236 1.25 15.27 -8.40
N LEU A 237 0.90 14.04 -8.77
CA LEU A 237 -0.46 13.52 -8.64
C LEU A 237 -0.73 12.77 -7.32
N PHE A 238 0.23 11.99 -6.85
CA PHE A 238 0.01 11.03 -5.76
C PHE A 238 0.68 11.44 -4.45
N LYS A 239 1.92 11.95 -4.48
CA LYS A 239 2.65 12.34 -3.27
C LYS A 239 1.85 13.26 -2.34
N PRO A 240 1.14 14.31 -2.81
CA PRO A 240 0.36 15.17 -1.91
C PRO A 240 -0.81 14.46 -1.21
N ARG A 241 -1.41 13.47 -1.89
CA ARG A 241 -2.52 12.67 -1.36
C ARG A 241 -2.04 11.72 -0.27
N TYR A 242 -0.94 11.00 -0.52
CA TYR A 242 -0.31 10.17 0.50
C TYR A 242 0.18 10.99 1.69
N ALA A 243 0.80 12.16 1.46
CA ALA A 243 1.22 13.04 2.53
C ALA A 243 0.07 13.43 3.47
N LYS A 244 -1.11 13.72 2.91
CA LYS A 244 -2.33 13.99 3.71
C LYS A 244 -2.76 12.77 4.53
N GLN A 245 -2.75 11.57 3.92
CA GLN A 245 -3.15 10.34 4.59
C GLN A 245 -2.18 9.97 5.73
N PHE A 246 -0.87 10.04 5.48
CA PHE A 246 0.13 9.67 6.47
C PHE A 246 0.17 10.69 7.63
N ALA A 247 -0.01 11.99 7.34
CA ALA A 247 -0.17 12.99 8.39
C ALA A 247 -1.39 12.69 9.27
N LEU A 248 -2.54 12.35 8.68
CA LEU A 248 -3.72 11.95 9.43
C LEU A 248 -3.48 10.68 10.26
N ALA A 249 -2.80 9.67 9.70
CA ALA A 249 -2.48 8.46 10.44
C ALA A 249 -1.66 8.79 11.71
N HIS A 250 -0.65 9.64 11.58
CA HIS A 250 0.16 10.10 12.71
C HIS A 250 -0.63 10.92 13.74
N GLU A 251 -1.52 11.82 13.30
CA GLU A 251 -2.43 12.55 14.18
C GLU A 251 -3.33 11.60 14.98
N LEU A 252 -3.71 10.47 14.39
CA LEU A 252 -4.51 9.42 15.02
C LEU A 252 -3.68 8.45 15.87
N GLY A 253 -2.35 8.60 15.93
CA GLY A 253 -1.44 7.72 16.66
C GLY A 253 -1.20 6.36 15.99
N LEU A 254 -1.41 6.26 14.67
CA LEU A 254 -1.18 5.07 13.88
C LEU A 254 0.17 5.16 13.17
N HIS A 255 0.99 4.10 13.22
CA HIS A 255 2.12 3.96 12.31
C HIS A 255 1.63 3.63 10.89
N THR A 256 2.31 4.19 9.90
CA THR A 256 2.04 3.94 8.49
C THR A 256 2.92 2.82 7.95
N TRP A 257 2.31 1.78 7.40
CA TRP A 257 2.98 0.67 6.75
C TRP A 257 2.62 0.71 5.27
N TYR A 258 3.62 0.71 4.41
CA TYR A 258 3.40 0.83 2.97
C TYR A 258 4.07 -0.32 2.22
N HIS A 259 3.26 -1.10 1.51
CA HIS A 259 3.69 -2.20 0.64
C HIS A 259 3.79 -1.72 -0.80
N CYS A 260 4.85 -2.13 -1.48
CA CYS A 260 4.99 -1.93 -2.91
C CYS A 260 5.75 -3.08 -3.57
N CYS A 261 5.20 -3.59 -4.68
CA CYS A 261 5.88 -4.50 -5.58
C CYS A 261 6.69 -3.76 -6.67
N GLY A 262 7.58 -4.49 -7.32
CA GLY A 262 8.39 -4.01 -8.43
C GLY A 262 9.54 -3.10 -8.03
N GLU A 263 10.13 -2.46 -9.03
CA GLU A 263 11.19 -1.48 -8.86
C GLU A 263 10.60 -0.07 -8.66
N PHE A 264 10.86 0.57 -7.51
CA PHE A 264 10.38 1.91 -7.16
C PHE A 264 11.40 2.73 -6.36
N VAL A 265 12.68 2.41 -6.51
CA VAL A 265 13.80 3.06 -5.79
C VAL A 265 13.77 4.58 -5.92
N GLU A 266 13.29 5.11 -7.06
CA GLU A 266 13.30 6.55 -7.35
C GLU A 266 12.37 7.39 -6.47
N ILE A 267 11.36 6.76 -5.82
CA ILE A 267 10.41 7.44 -4.92
C ILE A 267 10.51 7.01 -3.45
N MET A 268 11.47 6.16 -3.08
CA MET A 268 11.60 5.69 -1.70
C MET A 268 11.95 6.81 -0.71
N ASP A 269 12.76 7.80 -1.12
CA ASP A 269 13.02 8.98 -0.28
C ASP A 269 11.78 9.85 -0.11
N ASP A 270 10.94 9.94 -1.16
CA ASP A 270 9.67 10.66 -1.09
C ASP A 270 8.74 10.02 -0.06
N PHE A 271 8.63 8.68 -0.03
CA PHE A 271 7.85 7.99 0.99
C PHE A 271 8.32 8.29 2.41
N ARG A 272 9.65 8.29 2.62
CA ARG A 272 10.23 8.70 3.89
C ARG A 272 9.88 10.15 4.24
N GLU A 273 10.00 11.06 3.29
CA GLU A 273 9.72 12.49 3.47
C GLU A 273 8.28 12.75 3.90
N ILE A 274 7.31 12.05 3.29
CA ILE A 274 5.90 12.23 3.58
C ILE A 274 5.37 11.39 4.74
N GLY A 275 6.23 10.63 5.42
CA GLY A 275 5.91 10.00 6.69
C GLY A 275 5.55 8.52 6.65
N VAL A 276 6.11 7.72 5.70
CA VAL A 276 6.02 6.26 5.80
C VAL A 276 6.93 5.77 6.92
N ASP A 277 6.37 5.12 7.94
CA ASP A 277 7.13 4.55 9.06
C ASP A 277 7.77 3.21 8.69
N VAL A 278 7.02 2.32 8.04
CA VAL A 278 7.50 1.01 7.59
C VAL A 278 7.30 0.85 6.10
N LEU A 279 8.41 0.70 5.37
CA LEU A 279 8.39 0.46 3.93
C LEU A 279 8.61 -1.03 3.65
N ASN A 280 7.61 -1.68 3.07
CA ASN A 280 7.71 -3.06 2.61
C ASN A 280 8.15 -3.10 1.14
N ILE A 281 9.37 -3.55 0.90
CA ILE A 281 9.91 -3.80 -0.44
C ILE A 281 9.68 -5.27 -0.75
N SER A 282 8.57 -5.60 -1.41
CA SER A 282 8.15 -6.98 -1.65
C SER A 282 9.12 -7.77 -2.55
N GLN A 283 9.79 -7.06 -3.45
CA GLN A 283 10.72 -7.67 -4.43
C GLN A 283 12.13 -7.08 -4.28
N PRO A 284 12.92 -7.54 -3.29
CA PRO A 284 14.24 -6.98 -3.03
C PRO A 284 15.25 -7.21 -4.16
N ASN A 285 15.02 -8.17 -5.03
CA ASN A 285 15.93 -8.51 -6.15
C ASN A 285 15.84 -7.54 -7.34
N VAL A 286 14.76 -6.78 -7.49
CA VAL A 286 14.63 -5.76 -8.55
C VAL A 286 14.96 -4.35 -8.08
N ASN A 287 15.14 -4.17 -6.77
CA ASN A 287 15.55 -2.91 -6.16
C ASN A 287 17.03 -2.97 -5.77
N ASP A 288 17.81 -1.92 -6.01
CA ASP A 288 19.20 -1.85 -5.51
C ASP A 288 19.20 -1.63 -3.99
N ILE A 289 19.11 -2.74 -3.23
CA ILE A 289 19.05 -2.70 -1.76
C ILE A 289 20.32 -2.09 -1.14
N ALA A 290 21.48 -2.20 -1.81
CA ALA A 290 22.70 -1.56 -1.31
C ALA A 290 22.61 -0.03 -1.44
N GLU A 291 22.07 0.47 -2.56
CA GLU A 291 21.79 1.90 -2.75
C GLU A 291 20.72 2.39 -1.77
N VAL A 292 19.60 1.66 -1.63
CA VAL A 292 18.56 1.97 -0.63
C VAL A 292 19.15 2.08 0.77
N GLY A 293 20.00 1.12 1.15
CA GLY A 293 20.67 1.12 2.45
C GLY A 293 21.60 2.31 2.65
N ARG A 294 22.36 2.71 1.61
CA ARG A 294 23.23 3.91 1.70
C ARG A 294 22.44 5.19 1.97
N ARG A 295 21.22 5.29 1.43
CA ARG A 295 20.37 6.48 1.54
C ARG A 295 19.52 6.47 2.81
N LEU A 296 18.94 5.34 3.18
CA LEU A 296 17.81 5.27 4.11
C LEU A 296 18.06 4.46 5.38
N ARG A 297 19.17 3.68 5.47
CA ARG A 297 19.51 2.92 6.69
C ARG A 297 19.60 3.83 7.91
N GLY A 298 18.98 3.41 9.02
CA GLY A 298 18.91 4.18 10.26
C GLY A 298 17.92 5.36 10.21
N ARG A 299 17.21 5.54 9.10
CA ARG A 299 16.25 6.61 8.90
C ARG A 299 14.87 6.12 8.48
N GLN A 300 14.78 4.92 7.91
CA GLN A 300 13.56 4.25 7.47
C GLN A 300 13.53 2.85 8.08
N CYS A 301 12.38 2.43 8.61
CA CYS A 301 12.15 1.04 8.95
C CYS A 301 11.68 0.26 7.72
N PHE A 302 12.29 -0.90 7.48
CA PHE A 302 12.00 -1.75 6.35
C PHE A 302 11.37 -3.06 6.79
N MET A 303 10.28 -3.48 6.13
CA MET A 303 9.74 -4.84 6.23
C MET A 303 10.19 -5.63 4.99
N MET A 304 11.02 -6.65 5.18
CA MET A 304 11.74 -7.31 4.08
C MET A 304 11.45 -8.81 4.01
N PRO A 305 11.00 -9.31 2.84
CA PRO A 305 10.97 -10.74 2.56
C PRO A 305 12.36 -11.25 2.15
N ILE A 306 12.55 -12.56 2.27
CA ILE A 306 13.55 -13.25 1.45
C ILE A 306 13.01 -13.33 0.02
N SER A 307 13.78 -12.87 -0.96
CA SER A 307 13.34 -12.84 -2.36
C SER A 307 12.73 -14.17 -2.81
N TYR A 308 11.45 -14.17 -3.13
CA TYR A 308 10.76 -15.35 -3.66
C TYR A 308 11.16 -15.64 -5.11
N GLN A 309 11.57 -14.64 -5.86
CA GLN A 309 11.97 -14.79 -7.25
C GLN A 309 13.35 -15.47 -7.42
N THR A 310 14.21 -15.41 -6.41
CA THR A 310 15.60 -15.88 -6.53
C THR A 310 16.05 -16.81 -5.42
N VAL A 311 15.52 -16.72 -4.21
CA VAL A 311 16.10 -17.43 -3.06
C VAL A 311 15.08 -18.29 -2.32
N SER A 312 13.94 -17.74 -1.86
CA SER A 312 13.06 -18.49 -0.95
C SER A 312 12.36 -19.68 -1.62
N ILE A 313 12.12 -19.63 -2.93
CA ILE A 313 11.51 -20.74 -3.69
C ILE A 313 12.58 -21.75 -4.14
N THR A 314 13.65 -21.28 -4.78
CA THR A 314 14.62 -22.15 -5.48
C THR A 314 15.92 -22.39 -4.73
N GLY A 315 16.23 -21.57 -3.71
CA GLY A 315 17.45 -21.67 -2.91
C GLY A 315 17.41 -22.78 -1.86
N THR A 316 18.55 -22.98 -1.22
CA THR A 316 18.67 -23.84 -0.03
C THR A 316 18.40 -23.05 1.26
N PRO A 317 18.14 -23.69 2.41
CA PRO A 317 18.09 -23.00 3.69
C PRO A 317 19.34 -22.18 4.01
N ALA A 318 20.52 -22.59 3.57
CA ALA A 318 21.76 -21.85 3.76
C ALA A 318 21.73 -20.52 2.97
N ASP A 319 21.22 -20.54 1.74
CA ASP A 319 21.05 -19.34 0.92
C ASP A 319 20.02 -18.38 1.56
N ILE A 320 18.93 -18.92 2.13
CA ILE A 320 17.90 -18.17 2.83
C ILE A 320 18.49 -17.45 4.06
N TYR A 321 19.31 -18.14 4.86
CA TYR A 321 19.97 -17.53 6.01
C TYR A 321 20.96 -16.43 5.60
N ALA A 322 21.76 -16.70 4.57
CA ALA A 322 22.72 -15.72 4.05
C ALA A 322 22.02 -14.47 3.51
N GLU A 323 20.88 -14.62 2.84
CA GLU A 323 20.11 -13.50 2.32
C GLU A 323 19.46 -12.68 3.45
N ALA A 324 18.91 -13.32 4.49
CA ALA A 324 18.38 -12.62 5.65
C ALA A 324 19.46 -11.76 6.35
N GLU A 325 20.66 -12.33 6.54
CA GLU A 325 21.80 -11.62 7.11
C GLU A 325 22.26 -10.46 6.21
N ARG A 326 22.28 -10.66 4.88
CA ARG A 326 22.63 -9.62 3.92
C ARG A 326 21.65 -8.45 3.98
N LEU A 327 20.36 -8.72 3.93
CA LEU A 327 19.31 -7.69 3.99
C LEU A 327 19.37 -6.92 5.31
N HIS A 328 19.48 -7.64 6.44
CA HIS A 328 19.59 -7.00 7.75
C HIS A 328 20.86 -6.13 7.88
N ARG A 329 22.00 -6.60 7.39
CA ARG A 329 23.26 -5.82 7.41
C ARG A 329 23.16 -4.54 6.57
N LEU A 330 22.44 -4.58 5.44
CA LEU A 330 22.28 -3.43 4.55
C LEU A 330 21.27 -2.39 5.08
N LEU A 331 20.20 -2.84 5.71
CA LEU A 331 19.05 -2.00 6.04
C LEU A 331 18.84 -1.78 7.54
N GLY A 332 19.09 -2.79 8.37
CA GLY A 332 18.90 -2.74 9.82
C GLY A 332 20.03 -2.07 10.55
N THR A 333 19.76 -1.65 11.80
CA THR A 333 20.74 -1.09 12.73
C THR A 333 20.57 -1.74 14.12
N PRO A 334 21.54 -1.60 15.03
CA PRO A 334 21.37 -2.02 16.42
C PRO A 334 20.21 -1.33 17.15
N ASP A 335 19.78 -0.18 16.66
CA ASP A 335 18.68 0.57 17.26
C ASP A 335 17.31 0.16 16.66
N GLY A 336 17.27 -0.61 15.57
CA GLY A 336 16.04 -1.07 14.91
C GLY A 336 16.07 -0.85 13.39
N GLY A 337 14.91 -0.51 12.80
CA GLY A 337 14.78 -0.19 11.39
C GLY A 337 14.65 -1.41 10.48
N PHE A 338 14.40 -2.61 11.02
CA PHE A 338 14.25 -3.82 10.23
C PHE A 338 13.20 -4.76 10.83
N ILE A 339 12.32 -5.29 9.99
CA ILE A 339 11.27 -6.27 10.29
C ILE A 339 11.37 -7.38 9.26
N GLY A 340 11.45 -8.64 9.71
CA GLY A 340 11.40 -9.79 8.83
C GLY A 340 9.97 -10.05 8.34
N TYR A 341 9.80 -10.35 7.06
CA TYR A 341 8.52 -10.65 6.45
C TYR A 341 8.53 -12.05 5.86
N VAL A 342 7.58 -12.88 6.26
CA VAL A 342 7.45 -14.26 5.81
C VAL A 342 6.08 -14.44 5.18
N GLU A 343 6.07 -14.71 3.90
CA GLU A 343 4.88 -15.01 3.13
C GLU A 343 4.95 -16.42 2.56
N GLU A 344 3.82 -17.05 2.44
CA GLU A 344 3.67 -18.41 1.93
C GLU A 344 3.49 -18.36 0.41
N TYR A 345 4.40 -18.98 -0.34
CA TYR A 345 4.43 -19.03 -1.80
C TYR A 345 4.37 -20.47 -2.34
N SER A 346 3.63 -21.38 -1.68
CA SER A 346 3.51 -22.78 -2.11
C SER A 346 2.92 -22.90 -3.51
N VAL A 347 1.96 -22.04 -3.86
CA VAL A 347 1.39 -21.97 -5.22
C VAL A 347 2.42 -21.62 -6.30
N MET A 348 3.54 -20.99 -5.92
CA MET A 348 4.66 -20.67 -6.79
C MET A 348 5.80 -21.68 -6.68
N GLY A 349 5.61 -22.74 -5.90
CA GLY A 349 6.59 -23.82 -5.74
C GLY A 349 7.51 -23.72 -4.51
N MET A 350 7.24 -22.81 -3.57
CA MET A 350 7.97 -22.77 -2.30
C MET A 350 7.73 -24.05 -1.50
N SER A 351 8.82 -24.72 -1.11
CA SER A 351 8.75 -25.91 -0.25
C SER A 351 8.49 -25.53 1.20
N GLU A 352 7.82 -26.42 1.95
CA GLU A 352 7.62 -26.27 3.41
C GLU A 352 8.95 -26.06 4.15
N ARG A 353 10.01 -26.75 3.73
CA ARG A 353 11.36 -26.61 4.28
C ARG A 353 11.86 -25.17 4.15
N ASN A 354 11.68 -24.56 2.98
CA ASN A 354 12.13 -23.20 2.72
C ASN A 354 11.24 -22.16 3.44
N TYR A 355 9.93 -22.39 3.49
CA TYR A 355 9.03 -21.56 4.31
C TYR A 355 9.46 -21.51 5.78
N CYS A 356 9.69 -22.67 6.38
CA CYS A 356 10.19 -22.75 7.76
C CYS A 356 11.56 -22.08 7.91
N ALA A 357 12.47 -22.27 6.93
CA ALA A 357 13.80 -21.66 6.93
C ALA A 357 13.73 -20.12 6.89
N CYS A 358 12.78 -19.51 6.16
CA CYS A 358 12.58 -18.06 6.15
C CYS A 358 12.23 -17.53 7.55
N GLY A 359 11.27 -18.17 8.24
CA GLY A 359 10.91 -17.78 9.60
C GLY A 359 12.07 -17.96 10.59
N GLU A 360 12.83 -19.05 10.47
CA GLU A 360 13.99 -19.32 11.32
C GLU A 360 15.14 -18.32 11.05
N ALA A 361 15.37 -17.96 9.79
CA ALA A 361 16.40 -17.00 9.41
C ALA A 361 16.22 -15.68 10.15
N PHE A 362 15.02 -15.10 10.14
CA PHE A 362 14.74 -13.85 10.85
C PHE A 362 14.77 -14.00 12.39
N ARG A 363 14.39 -15.17 12.94
CA ARG A 363 14.49 -15.41 14.38
C ARG A 363 15.95 -15.43 14.90
N ARG A 364 16.91 -15.73 14.04
CA ARG A 364 18.35 -15.75 14.37
C ARG A 364 18.99 -14.38 14.39
N LEU A 365 18.40 -13.40 13.68
CA LEU A 365 18.93 -12.04 13.63
C LEU A 365 18.84 -11.36 15.00
N ARG A 366 19.86 -10.59 15.32
CA ARG A 366 19.92 -9.74 16.53
C ARG A 366 20.03 -8.29 16.09
N CYS A 367 19.43 -7.39 16.86
CA CYS A 367 19.60 -5.95 16.69
C CYS A 367 20.91 -5.49 17.32
#